data_5eb735cb62b1767d5cd3b875dd26b56b
#
_entry.id   5eb735cb62b1767d5cd3b875dd26b56b
#
_cell.length_a   1.000
_cell.length_b   1.000
_cell.length_c   1.000
_cell.angle_alpha   90.00
_cell.angle_beta   90.00
_cell.angle_gamma   90.00
#
_symmetry.space_group_name_H-M   'P 1'
#
loop_
_entity.id
_entity.type
_entity.pdbx_description
1 polymer ?
#
loop_
_entity_poly.entity_id
_entity_poly.type
_entity_poly.pdbx_seq_one_letter_code
_entity_poly.pdbx_strand_id
1 'polypeptide(L)'
;MDFSLTERQSYWRDRVRDFIETNVRPNHDVYLQQDAEGDRWKVIPIVEEMKAKAKAAGIWNLFMPPSSGHPHVDDTVEFEGPGLTNLEYALCAEEMGRIGWASEVFNCSAPDTGNMEVFMRYGTAEQKRKWMVPLMNGEIRSAFLMTEPAVASSDATNIQTSMRREGDEYVINGTKWWSSGVGDPRCKIAIVMGKTDTEAKRHQQQSQILVPLDAPGVNVKRFLPVFGYDDAPHGHMEVELKDVRVPVENVILGEGRGFEIAQGRLGPGRIHHCMRTIGVAEEALAKMCKRLLSRTAFGKTIAEHSVWEERIARARIDIEMTRLLCLKAAHMMDTVGNKIAAGEIAMIKVQAPNMALKIIDDAIQAHGGGGVSNDFGLASAY
;
A
#
# COMPACT_ATOMS: atom_id res chain seq x y z
N MET A 1 -20.81 24.35 -0.15
CA MET A 1 -19.93 23.18 -0.25
C MET A 1 -20.76 22.10 -0.91
N ASP A 2 -20.33 21.58 -2.04
CA ASP A 2 -21.02 20.51 -2.76
C ASP A 2 -20.34 19.18 -2.43
N PHE A 3 -21.11 18.19 -2.00
CA PHE A 3 -20.64 16.83 -1.67
C PHE A 3 -20.96 15.82 -2.77
N SER A 4 -21.62 16.24 -3.86
CA SER A 4 -21.87 15.37 -5.00
C SER A 4 -20.57 15.07 -5.75
N LEU A 5 -20.47 13.85 -6.25
CA LEU A 5 -19.34 13.47 -7.09
C LEU A 5 -19.52 14.05 -8.50
N THR A 6 -18.43 14.51 -9.10
CA THR A 6 -18.42 14.87 -10.51
C THR A 6 -18.66 13.63 -11.40
N GLU A 7 -19.05 13.84 -12.66
CA GLU A 7 -19.19 12.74 -13.62
C GLU A 7 -17.90 11.90 -13.76
N ARG A 8 -16.73 12.57 -13.79
CA ARG A 8 -15.44 11.88 -13.89
C ARG A 8 -15.13 11.05 -12.64
N GLN A 9 -15.41 11.59 -11.44
CA GLN A 9 -15.24 10.87 -10.17
C GLN A 9 -16.14 9.63 -10.11
N SER A 10 -17.42 9.77 -10.46
CA SER A 10 -18.37 8.67 -10.52
C SER A 10 -17.95 7.63 -11.56
N TYR A 11 -17.56 8.06 -12.76
CA TYR A 11 -17.12 7.19 -13.84
C TYR A 11 -15.98 6.25 -13.42
N TRP A 12 -14.91 6.78 -12.81
CA TRP A 12 -13.76 5.95 -12.42
C TRP A 12 -14.07 5.05 -11.23
N ARG A 13 -14.74 5.57 -10.20
CA ARG A 13 -15.19 4.77 -9.05
C ARG A 13 -16.05 3.59 -9.50
N ASP A 14 -17.07 3.86 -10.31
CA ASP A 14 -18.04 2.86 -10.72
C ASP A 14 -17.39 1.80 -11.63
N ARG A 15 -16.51 2.20 -12.55
CA ARG A 15 -15.73 1.23 -13.35
C ARG A 15 -14.88 0.29 -12.50
N VAL A 16 -14.21 0.81 -11.48
CA VAL A 16 -13.41 -0.02 -10.56
C VAL A 16 -14.33 -0.95 -9.76
N ARG A 17 -15.43 -0.43 -9.23
CA ARG A 17 -16.44 -1.21 -8.51
C ARG A 17 -17.00 -2.33 -9.39
N ASP A 18 -17.49 -2.01 -10.57
CA ASP A 18 -18.08 -2.97 -11.49
C ASP A 18 -17.08 -4.06 -11.87
N PHE A 19 -15.82 -3.68 -12.13
CA PHE A 19 -14.77 -4.66 -12.40
C PHE A 19 -14.53 -5.60 -11.23
N ILE A 20 -14.48 -5.07 -10.00
CA ILE A 20 -14.30 -5.86 -8.78
C ILE A 20 -15.47 -6.82 -8.60
N GLU A 21 -16.71 -6.35 -8.71
CA GLU A 21 -17.91 -7.18 -8.50
C GLU A 21 -18.10 -8.25 -9.59
N THR A 22 -17.69 -7.96 -10.83
CA THR A 22 -17.87 -8.88 -11.95
C THR A 22 -16.71 -9.83 -12.20
N ASN A 23 -15.48 -9.46 -11.83
CA ASN A 23 -14.27 -10.23 -12.12
C ASN A 23 -13.51 -10.68 -10.86
N VAL A 24 -13.33 -9.81 -9.88
CA VAL A 24 -12.48 -10.11 -8.69
C VAL A 24 -13.27 -10.92 -7.66
N ARG A 25 -14.44 -10.43 -7.26
CA ARG A 25 -15.27 -11.08 -6.23
C ARG A 25 -15.68 -12.52 -6.58
N PRO A 26 -16.14 -12.84 -7.80
CA PRO A 26 -16.48 -14.21 -8.17
C PRO A 26 -15.30 -15.18 -8.15
N ASN A 27 -14.07 -14.67 -8.26
CA ASN A 27 -12.84 -15.47 -8.27
C ASN A 27 -12.13 -15.49 -6.88
N HIS A 28 -12.79 -15.01 -5.82
CA HIS A 28 -12.18 -14.98 -4.50
C HIS A 28 -11.87 -16.37 -3.95
N ASP A 29 -12.77 -17.33 -4.13
CA ASP A 29 -12.55 -18.72 -3.70
C ASP A 29 -11.42 -19.38 -4.50
N VAL A 30 -11.29 -19.09 -5.80
CA VAL A 30 -10.17 -19.55 -6.64
C VAL A 30 -8.85 -18.95 -6.13
N TYR A 31 -8.85 -17.67 -5.76
CA TYR A 31 -7.69 -17.03 -5.16
C TYR A 31 -7.27 -17.75 -3.86
N LEU A 32 -8.21 -17.98 -2.94
CA LEU A 32 -7.94 -18.65 -1.67
C LEU A 32 -7.41 -20.07 -1.87
N GLN A 33 -7.98 -20.82 -2.83
CA GLN A 33 -7.49 -22.15 -3.19
C GLN A 33 -6.06 -22.11 -3.71
N GLN A 34 -5.77 -21.23 -4.67
CA GLN A 34 -4.44 -21.10 -5.27
C GLN A 34 -3.39 -20.59 -4.26
N ASP A 35 -3.78 -19.71 -3.34
CA ASP A 35 -2.93 -19.23 -2.26
C ASP A 35 -2.57 -20.35 -1.27
N ALA A 36 -3.51 -21.25 -0.97
CA ALA A 36 -3.30 -22.36 -0.03
C ALA A 36 -2.52 -23.53 -0.62
N GLU A 37 -2.39 -23.67 -1.95
CA GLU A 37 -1.78 -24.81 -2.60
C GLU A 37 -0.25 -24.75 -2.62
N GLY A 38 0.42 -25.77 -2.07
CA GLY A 38 1.85 -26.02 -2.18
C GLY A 38 2.72 -24.92 -1.56
N ASP A 39 3.75 -24.48 -2.30
CA ASP A 39 4.58 -23.35 -1.90
C ASP A 39 3.79 -22.04 -2.06
N ARG A 40 3.55 -21.35 -0.97
CA ARG A 40 2.79 -20.09 -0.95
C ARG A 40 3.60 -18.89 -1.45
N TRP A 41 4.93 -19.01 -1.53
CA TRP A 41 5.85 -17.98 -2.05
C TRP A 41 5.95 -18.04 -3.58
N LYS A 42 4.81 -18.12 -4.25
CA LYS A 42 4.69 -18.19 -5.71
C LYS A 42 3.66 -17.17 -6.22
N VAL A 43 3.78 -16.85 -7.49
CA VAL A 43 2.78 -16.01 -8.18
C VAL A 43 1.43 -16.74 -8.20
N ILE A 44 0.36 -16.05 -7.82
CA ILE A 44 -1.00 -16.58 -7.81
C ILE A 44 -1.62 -16.38 -9.20
N PRO A 45 -1.92 -17.47 -9.95
CA PRO A 45 -2.30 -17.36 -11.37
C PRO A 45 -3.56 -16.52 -11.62
N ILE A 46 -4.58 -16.62 -10.77
CA ILE A 46 -5.83 -15.85 -10.94
C ILE A 46 -5.58 -14.33 -10.84
N VAL A 47 -4.60 -13.90 -10.03
CA VAL A 47 -4.23 -12.48 -9.93
C VAL A 47 -3.69 -11.99 -11.27
N GLU A 48 -2.79 -12.76 -11.92
CA GLU A 48 -2.22 -12.39 -13.21
C GLU A 48 -3.27 -12.36 -14.32
N GLU A 49 -4.23 -13.30 -14.29
CA GLU A 49 -5.36 -13.28 -15.21
C GLU A 49 -6.21 -12.01 -15.05
N MET A 50 -6.53 -11.64 -13.82
CA MET A 50 -7.32 -10.43 -13.54
C MET A 50 -6.54 -9.15 -13.87
N LYS A 51 -5.22 -9.12 -13.67
CA LYS A 51 -4.33 -8.02 -14.12
C LYS A 51 -4.40 -7.83 -15.64
N ALA A 52 -4.33 -8.92 -16.39
CA ALA A 52 -4.45 -8.84 -17.86
C ALA A 52 -5.81 -8.27 -18.30
N LYS A 53 -6.90 -8.70 -17.67
CA LYS A 53 -8.25 -8.16 -17.92
C LYS A 53 -8.37 -6.69 -17.54
N ALA A 54 -7.84 -6.28 -16.38
CA ALA A 54 -7.88 -4.89 -15.94
C ALA A 54 -7.09 -3.97 -16.88
N LYS A 55 -5.91 -4.41 -17.31
CA LYS A 55 -5.09 -3.69 -18.28
C LYS A 55 -5.81 -3.53 -19.63
N ALA A 56 -6.42 -4.59 -20.14
CA ALA A 56 -7.20 -4.55 -21.38
C ALA A 56 -8.45 -3.65 -21.26
N ALA A 57 -9.03 -3.55 -20.08
CA ALA A 57 -10.15 -2.65 -19.79
C ALA A 57 -9.72 -1.18 -19.58
N GLY A 58 -8.44 -0.86 -19.61
CA GLY A 58 -7.92 0.49 -19.35
C GLY A 58 -8.09 0.94 -17.88
N ILE A 59 -8.14 -0.01 -16.94
CA ILE A 59 -8.21 0.24 -15.49
C ILE A 59 -6.88 -0.21 -14.87
N TRP A 60 -5.82 0.55 -15.17
CA TRP A 60 -4.45 0.18 -14.84
C TRP A 60 -3.66 1.41 -14.40
N ASN A 61 -2.77 1.27 -13.40
CA ASN A 61 -1.94 2.37 -12.91
C ASN A 61 -2.74 3.61 -12.48
N LEU A 62 -3.83 3.44 -11.76
CA LEU A 62 -4.77 4.52 -11.43
C LEU A 62 -4.22 5.54 -10.42
N PHE A 63 -3.18 5.18 -9.69
CA PHE A 63 -2.73 5.90 -8.48
C PHE A 63 -1.89 7.15 -8.75
N MET A 64 -1.27 7.27 -9.93
CA MET A 64 -0.33 8.36 -10.21
C MET A 64 -1.10 9.63 -10.59
N PRO A 65 -1.02 10.71 -9.79
CA PRO A 65 -1.62 11.98 -10.16
C PRO A 65 -0.88 12.61 -11.34
N PRO A 66 -1.55 13.52 -12.09
CA PRO A 66 -0.91 14.28 -13.14
C PRO A 66 0.34 14.98 -12.62
N SER A 67 1.41 14.97 -13.40
CA SER A 67 2.62 15.72 -13.08
C SER A 67 2.33 17.23 -13.17
N SER A 68 2.49 17.95 -12.07
CA SER A 68 2.28 19.40 -12.01
C SER A 68 3.59 20.11 -11.68
N GLY A 69 4.56 20.11 -12.65
CA GLY A 69 5.73 20.96 -12.55
C GLY A 69 6.63 20.74 -11.34
N HIS A 70 6.74 19.51 -10.84
CA HIS A 70 7.68 19.21 -9.76
C HIS A 70 9.11 19.46 -10.23
N PRO A 71 9.96 20.21 -9.50
CA PRO A 71 11.26 20.68 -9.98
C PRO A 71 12.29 19.59 -10.31
N HIS A 72 12.03 18.36 -9.88
CA HIS A 72 12.93 17.20 -10.12
C HIS A 72 12.40 16.23 -11.17
N VAL A 73 11.24 16.48 -11.77
CA VAL A 73 10.67 15.59 -12.78
C VAL A 73 11.48 15.70 -14.06
N ASP A 74 12.01 14.57 -14.51
CA ASP A 74 12.54 14.39 -15.84
C ASP A 74 11.42 13.85 -16.74
N ASP A 75 10.92 14.66 -17.65
CA ASP A 75 9.77 14.35 -18.51
C ASP A 75 10.15 13.45 -19.72
N THR A 76 11.39 12.93 -19.79
CA THR A 76 11.83 12.07 -20.89
C THR A 76 11.22 10.65 -20.83
N VAL A 77 10.64 10.26 -19.69
CA VAL A 77 9.92 9.00 -19.52
C VAL A 77 8.57 9.31 -18.87
N GLU A 78 7.52 9.20 -19.65
CA GLU A 78 6.16 9.41 -19.18
C GLU A 78 5.64 8.23 -18.36
N PHE A 79 4.76 8.52 -17.39
CA PHE A 79 4.04 7.51 -16.66
C PHE A 79 2.73 7.16 -17.38
N GLU A 80 2.56 5.88 -17.72
CA GLU A 80 1.37 5.38 -18.39
C GLU A 80 0.25 5.10 -17.38
N GLY A 81 -0.77 5.92 -17.37
CA GLY A 81 -1.95 5.81 -16.53
C GLY A 81 -2.98 6.88 -16.87
N PRO A 82 -4.21 6.80 -16.32
CA PRO A 82 -5.28 7.73 -16.65
C PRO A 82 -5.10 9.14 -16.03
N GLY A 83 -4.08 9.36 -15.20
CA GLY A 83 -3.82 10.65 -14.56
C GLY A 83 -4.97 11.09 -13.66
N LEU A 84 -5.41 10.22 -12.74
CA LEU A 84 -6.41 10.57 -11.74
C LEU A 84 -5.83 11.52 -10.70
N THR A 85 -6.61 12.48 -10.25
CA THR A 85 -6.28 13.26 -9.06
C THR A 85 -6.24 12.36 -7.82
N ASN A 86 -5.64 12.83 -6.72
CA ASN A 86 -5.66 12.08 -5.46
C ASN A 86 -7.09 11.83 -4.98
N LEU A 87 -8.00 12.79 -5.19
CA LEU A 87 -9.42 12.65 -4.85
C LEU A 87 -10.12 11.57 -5.69
N GLU A 88 -9.91 11.55 -7.01
CA GLU A 88 -10.48 10.54 -7.91
C GLU A 88 -9.96 9.15 -7.56
N TYR A 89 -8.64 9.02 -7.35
CA TYR A 89 -8.05 7.74 -6.97
C TYR A 89 -8.47 7.29 -5.56
N ALA A 90 -8.67 8.20 -4.62
CA ALA A 90 -9.15 7.87 -3.28
C ALA A 90 -10.49 7.10 -3.33
N LEU A 91 -11.42 7.53 -4.18
CA LEU A 91 -12.70 6.85 -4.40
C LEU A 91 -12.50 5.43 -4.98
N CYS A 92 -11.58 5.27 -5.92
CA CYS A 92 -11.22 3.96 -6.48
C CYS A 92 -10.55 3.05 -5.43
N ALA A 93 -9.67 3.62 -4.61
CA ALA A 93 -8.93 2.89 -3.57
C ALA A 93 -9.87 2.33 -2.49
N GLU A 94 -10.96 3.01 -2.16
CA GLU A 94 -11.97 2.50 -1.24
C GLU A 94 -12.60 1.20 -1.79
N GLU A 95 -12.99 1.18 -3.07
CA GLU A 95 -13.54 -0.03 -3.69
C GLU A 95 -12.53 -1.18 -3.71
N MET A 96 -11.25 -0.88 -4.01
CA MET A 96 -10.17 -1.89 -3.95
C MET A 96 -9.99 -2.47 -2.55
N GLY A 97 -10.26 -1.70 -1.50
CA GLY A 97 -10.12 -2.14 -0.12
C GLY A 97 -11.12 -3.21 0.30
N ARG A 98 -12.23 -3.41 -0.44
CA ARG A 98 -13.25 -4.42 -0.13
C ARG A 98 -12.76 -5.85 -0.29
N ILE A 99 -11.74 -6.09 -1.13
CA ILE A 99 -11.13 -7.41 -1.35
C ILE A 99 -9.61 -7.27 -1.29
N GLY A 100 -8.94 -7.95 -0.36
CA GLY A 100 -7.53 -7.73 0.00
C GLY A 100 -6.55 -7.75 -1.17
N TRP A 101 -6.78 -8.59 -2.20
CA TRP A 101 -5.90 -8.69 -3.37
C TRP A 101 -6.30 -7.80 -4.55
N ALA A 102 -7.44 -7.07 -4.47
CA ALA A 102 -7.94 -6.28 -5.60
C ALA A 102 -7.00 -5.15 -6.02
N SER A 103 -6.27 -4.52 -5.07
CA SER A 103 -5.32 -3.45 -5.42
C SER A 103 -4.23 -3.91 -6.38
N GLU A 104 -3.76 -5.15 -6.28
CA GLU A 104 -2.74 -5.69 -7.17
C GLU A 104 -3.28 -5.89 -8.60
N VAL A 105 -4.55 -6.26 -8.72
CA VAL A 105 -5.20 -6.43 -10.03
C VAL A 105 -5.11 -5.19 -10.91
N PHE A 106 -5.10 -4.00 -10.30
CA PHE A 106 -5.01 -2.71 -11.01
C PHE A 106 -3.59 -2.11 -11.01
N ASN A 107 -2.57 -2.90 -10.60
CA ASN A 107 -1.21 -2.42 -10.36
C ASN A 107 -1.15 -1.25 -9.38
N CYS A 108 -1.99 -1.29 -8.37
CA CYS A 108 -2.16 -0.22 -7.38
C CYS A 108 -1.78 -0.65 -5.95
N SER A 109 -1.06 -1.77 -5.78
CA SER A 109 -0.66 -2.21 -4.45
C SER A 109 0.63 -1.54 -3.97
N ALA A 110 0.76 -1.41 -2.65
CA ALA A 110 2.02 -1.00 -2.02
C ALA A 110 2.98 -2.20 -1.93
N PRO A 111 4.32 -1.98 -1.93
CA PRO A 111 4.99 -0.67 -1.98
C PRO A 111 5.20 -0.10 -3.38
N ASP A 112 4.81 -0.83 -4.44
CA ASP A 112 5.10 -0.48 -5.84
C ASP A 112 4.59 0.91 -6.22
N THR A 113 3.37 1.27 -5.83
CA THR A 113 2.82 2.61 -6.10
C THR A 113 3.73 3.71 -5.58
N GLY A 114 4.14 3.63 -4.30
CA GLY A 114 5.02 4.62 -3.71
C GLY A 114 6.42 4.62 -4.32
N ASN A 115 6.93 3.47 -4.75
CA ASN A 115 8.23 3.36 -5.39
C ASN A 115 8.19 3.93 -6.82
N MET A 116 7.12 3.67 -7.57
CA MET A 116 6.90 4.30 -8.89
C MET A 116 6.78 5.83 -8.77
N GLU A 117 6.11 6.35 -7.72
CA GLU A 117 6.10 7.79 -7.44
C GLU A 117 7.50 8.35 -7.16
N VAL A 118 8.35 7.61 -6.42
CA VAL A 118 9.75 8.00 -6.21
C VAL A 118 10.51 8.07 -7.53
N PHE A 119 10.41 7.04 -8.37
CA PHE A 119 11.03 7.05 -9.68
C PHE A 119 10.53 8.21 -10.54
N MET A 120 9.22 8.41 -10.60
CA MET A 120 8.63 9.48 -11.41
C MET A 120 9.14 10.85 -11.01
N ARG A 121 9.21 11.12 -9.70
CA ARG A 121 9.59 12.45 -9.18
C ARG A 121 11.08 12.69 -9.09
N TYR A 122 11.88 11.65 -8.82
CA TYR A 122 13.27 11.80 -8.39
C TYR A 122 14.25 10.93 -9.19
N GLY A 123 13.76 9.95 -9.93
CA GLY A 123 14.60 9.05 -10.72
C GLY A 123 15.15 9.73 -11.99
N THR A 124 16.37 9.34 -12.37
CA THR A 124 16.92 9.68 -13.69
C THR A 124 16.17 8.95 -14.80
N ALA A 125 16.29 9.41 -16.05
CA ALA A 125 15.70 8.74 -17.21
C ALA A 125 16.15 7.27 -17.32
N GLU A 126 17.39 6.95 -16.98
CA GLU A 126 17.90 5.59 -16.98
C GLU A 126 17.26 4.73 -15.89
N GLN A 127 17.20 5.24 -14.64
CA GLN A 127 16.53 4.56 -13.53
C GLN A 127 15.04 4.31 -13.83
N LYS A 128 14.35 5.27 -14.46
CA LYS A 128 12.95 5.13 -14.90
C LYS A 128 12.82 4.02 -15.96
N ARG A 129 13.63 4.04 -17.03
CA ARG A 129 13.55 3.00 -18.06
C ARG A 129 13.85 1.62 -17.50
N LYS A 130 14.86 1.51 -16.65
CA LYS A 130 15.31 0.22 -16.10
C LYS A 130 14.33 -0.38 -15.11
N TRP A 131 13.69 0.43 -14.25
CA TRP A 131 12.92 -0.04 -13.11
C TRP A 131 11.46 0.40 -13.13
N MET A 132 11.17 1.70 -13.40
CA MET A 132 9.79 2.19 -13.38
C MET A 132 8.95 1.60 -14.52
N VAL A 133 9.50 1.51 -15.73
CA VAL A 133 8.77 0.97 -16.89
C VAL A 133 8.34 -0.49 -16.66
N PRO A 134 9.22 -1.43 -16.24
CA PRO A 134 8.77 -2.78 -15.90
C PRO A 134 7.77 -2.84 -14.73
N LEU A 135 7.87 -1.92 -13.74
CA LEU A 135 6.88 -1.80 -12.67
C LEU A 135 5.53 -1.33 -13.20
N MET A 136 5.50 -0.30 -14.07
CA MET A 136 4.28 0.17 -14.74
C MET A 136 3.61 -0.93 -15.55
N ASN A 137 4.41 -1.78 -16.19
CA ASN A 137 3.91 -2.91 -16.97
C ASN A 137 3.40 -4.06 -16.12
N GLY A 138 3.72 -4.08 -14.80
CA GLY A 138 3.42 -5.18 -13.90
C GLY A 138 4.30 -6.42 -14.11
N GLU A 139 5.44 -6.27 -14.78
CA GLU A 139 6.41 -7.34 -15.08
C GLU A 139 7.24 -7.71 -13.86
N ILE A 140 7.58 -6.72 -13.03
CA ILE A 140 8.32 -6.86 -11.79
C ILE A 140 7.57 -6.22 -10.62
N ARG A 141 8.01 -6.56 -9.40
CA ARG A 141 7.63 -5.88 -8.17
C ARG A 141 8.84 -5.22 -7.52
N SER A 142 8.59 -4.41 -6.50
CA SER A 142 9.61 -3.66 -5.80
C SER A 142 9.41 -3.70 -4.28
N ALA A 143 10.44 -3.28 -3.54
CA ALA A 143 10.36 -3.14 -2.10
C ALA A 143 10.91 -1.79 -1.63
N PHE A 144 10.56 -1.39 -0.40
CA PHE A 144 11.11 -0.21 0.26
C PHE A 144 11.67 -0.60 1.63
N LEU A 145 12.99 -0.58 1.74
CA LEU A 145 13.72 -1.03 2.93
C LEU A 145 14.14 0.18 3.77
N MET A 146 13.33 0.49 4.79
CA MET A 146 13.57 1.64 5.66
C MET A 146 13.76 1.24 7.11
N THR A 147 12.79 0.53 7.71
CA THR A 147 12.77 0.21 9.13
C THR A 147 13.83 -0.82 9.52
N GLU A 148 14.34 -0.70 10.75
CA GLU A 148 15.42 -1.53 11.29
C GLU A 148 15.02 -2.12 12.65
N PRO A 149 15.41 -3.37 12.97
CA PRO A 149 15.06 -4.00 14.23
C PRO A 149 15.75 -3.38 15.45
N ALA A 150 16.94 -2.80 15.26
CA ALA A 150 17.78 -2.31 16.34
C ALA A 150 17.42 -0.89 16.84
N VAL A 151 16.58 -0.15 16.12
CA VAL A 151 16.24 1.24 16.41
C VAL A 151 14.75 1.55 16.27
N ALA A 152 14.28 2.59 16.96
CA ALA A 152 12.92 3.12 16.78
C ALA A 152 12.84 3.86 15.44
N SER A 153 12.50 3.12 14.37
CA SER A 153 12.48 3.61 12.99
C SER A 153 11.30 4.53 12.66
N SER A 154 10.38 4.75 13.59
CA SER A 154 9.38 5.82 13.49
C SER A 154 10.03 7.21 13.38
N ASP A 155 11.21 7.39 13.96
CA ASP A 155 12.13 8.48 13.65
C ASP A 155 13.14 8.01 12.59
N ALA A 156 12.91 8.40 11.34
CA ALA A 156 13.79 8.03 10.22
C ALA A 156 15.25 8.47 10.39
N THR A 157 15.54 9.41 11.28
CA THR A 157 16.89 9.85 11.56
C THR A 157 17.69 8.88 12.45
N ASN A 158 16.99 7.90 13.08
CA ASN A 158 17.63 6.86 13.89
C ASN A 158 18.23 5.71 13.07
N ILE A 159 17.96 5.63 11.78
CA ILE A 159 18.45 4.54 10.91
C ILE A 159 19.97 4.41 11.04
N GLN A 160 20.45 3.17 11.15
CA GLN A 160 21.87 2.84 11.33
C GLN A 160 22.51 2.18 10.10
N THR A 161 21.73 1.68 9.15
CA THR A 161 22.26 1.12 7.89
C THR A 161 23.25 2.10 7.28
N SER A 162 24.49 1.65 7.07
CA SER A 162 25.56 2.46 6.50
C SER A 162 25.62 2.29 4.99
N MET A 163 25.92 3.37 4.29
CA MET A 163 26.09 3.43 2.83
C MET A 163 27.34 4.22 2.54
N ARG A 164 28.51 3.52 2.53
CA ARG A 164 29.82 4.16 2.35
C ARG A 164 30.23 4.16 0.89
N ARG A 165 30.55 5.30 0.35
CA ARG A 165 31.10 5.41 -1.00
C ARG A 165 32.53 4.92 -1.06
N GLU A 166 32.83 4.02 -1.97
CA GLU A 166 34.16 3.51 -2.30
C GLU A 166 34.38 3.62 -3.82
N GLY A 167 35.04 4.68 -4.27
CA GLY A 167 35.22 4.95 -5.69
C GLY A 167 33.89 5.18 -6.41
N ASP A 168 33.58 4.32 -7.35
CA ASP A 168 32.37 4.39 -8.18
C ASP A 168 31.24 3.47 -7.65
N GLU A 169 31.35 2.99 -6.41
CA GLU A 169 30.36 2.13 -5.78
C GLU A 169 29.98 2.63 -4.38
N TYR A 170 28.78 2.24 -3.92
CA TYR A 170 28.41 2.25 -2.50
C TYR A 170 28.51 0.84 -1.92
N VAL A 171 29.08 0.75 -0.72
CA VAL A 171 29.08 -0.47 0.11
C VAL A 171 28.04 -0.30 1.20
N ILE A 172 27.04 -1.17 1.21
CA ILE A 172 25.86 -1.06 2.07
C ILE A 172 25.88 -2.19 3.11
N ASN A 173 25.75 -1.80 4.39
CA ASN A 173 25.70 -2.72 5.53
C ASN A 173 24.59 -2.34 6.49
N GLY A 174 23.79 -3.33 6.91
CA GLY A 174 22.70 -3.14 7.87
C GLY A 174 21.67 -4.23 7.83
N THR A 175 20.67 -4.14 8.71
CA THR A 175 19.54 -5.07 8.75
C THR A 175 18.25 -4.28 8.67
N LYS A 176 17.40 -4.68 7.74
CA LYS A 176 16.06 -4.14 7.53
C LYS A 176 15.01 -5.17 7.90
N TRP A 177 13.86 -4.73 8.37
CA TRP A 177 12.74 -5.61 8.66
C TRP A 177 11.41 -4.97 8.28
N TRP A 178 10.34 -5.73 8.34
CA TRP A 178 9.03 -5.31 7.83
C TRP A 178 9.10 -4.79 6.39
N SER A 179 9.98 -5.41 5.61
CA SER A 179 10.22 -5.07 4.20
C SER A 179 9.17 -5.77 3.34
N SER A 180 8.03 -5.08 3.15
CA SER A 180 6.89 -5.62 2.40
C SER A 180 7.22 -5.82 0.93
N GLY A 181 6.79 -6.95 0.38
CA GLY A 181 6.96 -7.30 -1.03
C GLY A 181 8.25 -8.04 -1.36
N VAL A 182 9.23 -8.10 -0.45
CA VAL A 182 10.52 -8.79 -0.72
C VAL A 182 10.33 -10.31 -0.91
N GLY A 183 9.29 -10.90 -0.30
CA GLY A 183 9.00 -12.33 -0.45
C GLY A 183 8.50 -12.73 -1.84
N ASP A 184 8.00 -11.80 -2.61
CA ASP A 184 7.45 -12.05 -3.93
C ASP A 184 8.57 -12.37 -4.94
N PRO A 185 8.50 -13.49 -5.69
CA PRO A 185 9.53 -13.88 -6.66
C PRO A 185 9.71 -12.88 -7.81
N ARG A 186 8.69 -12.02 -8.05
CA ARG A 186 8.74 -10.92 -9.01
C ARG A 186 9.44 -9.67 -8.47
N CYS A 187 9.73 -9.59 -7.16
CA CYS A 187 10.42 -8.45 -6.58
C CYS A 187 11.89 -8.44 -7.02
N LYS A 188 12.27 -7.45 -7.82
CA LYS A 188 13.61 -7.36 -8.44
C LYS A 188 14.44 -6.20 -7.91
N ILE A 189 13.79 -5.16 -7.37
CA ILE A 189 14.47 -3.94 -6.94
C ILE A 189 13.97 -3.46 -5.59
N ALA A 190 14.87 -3.04 -4.74
CA ALA A 190 14.57 -2.36 -3.49
C ALA A 190 15.08 -0.92 -3.50
N ILE A 191 14.30 0.01 -2.95
CA ILE A 191 14.76 1.33 -2.54
C ILE A 191 15.19 1.21 -1.09
N VAL A 192 16.50 1.32 -0.83
CA VAL A 192 17.08 1.17 0.50
C VAL A 192 17.42 2.54 1.07
N MET A 193 16.96 2.84 2.28
CA MET A 193 17.30 4.06 3.01
C MET A 193 18.38 3.78 4.06
N GLY A 194 19.46 4.55 4.05
CA GLY A 194 20.57 4.44 5.00
C GLY A 194 21.34 5.73 5.11
N LYS A 195 22.39 5.76 5.95
CA LYS A 195 23.24 6.92 6.16
C LYS A 195 24.46 6.89 5.25
N THR A 196 24.64 7.95 4.48
CA THR A 196 25.85 8.20 3.67
C THR A 196 26.84 9.12 4.38
N ASP A 197 26.37 10.05 5.21
CA ASP A 197 27.21 10.98 5.96
C ASP A 197 26.64 11.20 7.37
N THR A 198 27.33 10.70 8.40
CA THR A 198 26.94 10.84 9.81
C THR A 198 27.24 12.23 10.38
N GLU A 199 28.12 13.00 9.76
CA GLU A 199 28.54 14.34 10.20
C GLU A 199 27.65 15.45 9.62
N ALA A 200 26.85 15.13 8.57
CA ALA A 200 25.92 16.07 7.99
C ALA A 200 24.79 16.48 8.97
N LYS A 201 24.06 17.53 8.61
CA LYS A 201 22.86 17.93 9.37
C LYS A 201 21.87 16.76 9.45
N ARG A 202 21.16 16.63 10.58
CA ARG A 202 20.28 15.50 10.94
C ARG A 202 19.43 14.96 9.79
N HIS A 203 18.78 15.81 9.00
CA HIS A 203 17.92 15.43 7.88
C HIS A 203 18.66 15.31 6.54
N GLN A 204 19.97 15.44 6.54
CA GLN A 204 20.84 15.31 5.37
C GLN A 204 21.83 14.13 5.51
N GLN A 205 21.73 13.34 6.56
CA GLN A 205 22.55 12.15 6.77
C GLN A 205 22.11 10.98 5.90
N GLN A 206 20.82 10.91 5.54
CA GLN A 206 20.22 9.76 4.87
C GLN A 206 20.17 9.96 3.36
N SER A 207 20.45 8.88 2.64
CA SER A 207 20.24 8.74 1.19
C SER A 207 19.31 7.57 0.88
N GLN A 208 18.80 7.54 -0.32
CA GLN A 208 18.07 6.38 -0.85
C GLN A 208 18.81 5.84 -2.07
N ILE A 209 19.11 4.55 -2.05
CA ILE A 209 19.90 3.87 -3.07
C ILE A 209 19.14 2.66 -3.59
N LEU A 210 19.15 2.46 -4.89
CA LEU A 210 18.56 1.32 -5.57
C LEU A 210 19.45 0.09 -5.39
N VAL A 211 18.88 -0.98 -4.84
CA VAL A 211 19.58 -2.25 -4.63
C VAL A 211 18.79 -3.36 -5.32
N PRO A 212 19.34 -3.98 -6.39
CA PRO A 212 18.79 -5.22 -6.93
C PRO A 212 18.74 -6.31 -5.86
N LEU A 213 17.65 -7.07 -5.76
CA LEU A 213 17.51 -8.08 -4.71
C LEU A 213 18.38 -9.32 -4.93
N ASP A 214 18.91 -9.51 -6.13
CA ASP A 214 19.89 -10.54 -6.49
C ASP A 214 21.35 -10.09 -6.33
N ALA A 215 21.59 -8.86 -5.85
CA ALA A 215 22.94 -8.37 -5.61
C ALA A 215 23.64 -9.21 -4.53
N PRO A 216 24.92 -9.55 -4.71
CA PRO A 216 25.71 -10.26 -3.70
C PRO A 216 25.65 -9.53 -2.34
N GLY A 217 25.41 -10.29 -1.26
CA GLY A 217 25.31 -9.73 0.09
C GLY A 217 23.89 -9.35 0.51
N VAL A 218 22.89 -9.39 -0.36
CA VAL A 218 21.48 -9.27 0.00
C VAL A 218 20.98 -10.64 0.48
N ASN A 219 20.63 -10.74 1.78
CA ASN A 219 20.19 -11.98 2.39
C ASN A 219 18.79 -11.81 2.98
N VAL A 220 17.79 -12.43 2.37
CA VAL A 220 16.44 -12.54 2.94
C VAL A 220 16.46 -13.60 4.02
N LYS A 221 16.24 -13.21 5.28
CA LYS A 221 16.44 -14.09 6.45
C LYS A 221 15.19 -14.90 6.79
N ARG A 222 14.05 -14.24 6.85
CA ARG A 222 12.76 -14.83 7.24
C ARG A 222 11.61 -13.89 6.91
N PHE A 223 10.42 -14.44 6.86
CA PHE A 223 9.19 -13.63 6.89
C PHE A 223 8.81 -13.28 8.35
N LEU A 224 8.08 -12.20 8.51
CA LEU A 224 7.56 -11.68 9.77
C LEU A 224 6.03 -11.77 9.73
N PRO A 225 5.41 -12.69 10.47
CA PRO A 225 3.97 -12.85 10.44
C PRO A 225 3.28 -11.74 11.24
N VAL A 226 2.11 -11.31 10.77
CA VAL A 226 1.19 -10.43 11.50
C VAL A 226 0.07 -11.30 12.08
N PHE A 227 -0.01 -11.44 13.40
CA PHE A 227 -0.97 -12.33 14.08
C PHE A 227 -1.02 -13.76 13.53
N GLY A 228 0.10 -14.26 13.02
CA GLY A 228 0.21 -15.60 12.44
C GLY A 228 -0.01 -15.66 10.92
N TYR A 229 -0.43 -14.59 10.28
CA TYR A 229 -0.55 -14.49 8.82
C TYR A 229 0.77 -14.06 8.20
N ASP A 230 1.20 -14.73 7.15
CA ASP A 230 2.49 -14.50 6.47
C ASP A 230 2.39 -13.55 5.26
N ASP A 231 1.16 -13.28 4.79
CA ASP A 231 0.86 -12.47 3.61
C ASP A 231 1.59 -12.89 2.32
N ALA A 232 1.88 -14.19 2.20
CA ALA A 232 2.53 -14.73 1.00
C ALA A 232 1.63 -14.52 -0.25
N PRO A 233 2.22 -14.32 -1.43
CA PRO A 233 3.66 -14.25 -1.74
C PRO A 233 4.30 -12.90 -1.43
N HIS A 234 3.53 -11.88 -1.14
CA HIS A 234 4.00 -10.52 -0.87
C HIS A 234 4.91 -10.46 0.37
N GLY A 235 4.36 -10.83 1.52
CA GLY A 235 5.04 -10.97 2.80
C GLY A 235 5.74 -9.73 3.33
N HIS A 236 6.23 -9.85 4.55
CA HIS A 236 7.06 -8.83 5.21
C HIS A 236 8.36 -9.49 5.65
N MET A 237 9.51 -9.09 5.08
CA MET A 237 10.76 -9.80 5.28
C MET A 237 11.71 -9.04 6.20
N GLU A 238 12.54 -9.83 6.91
CA GLU A 238 13.81 -9.37 7.49
C GLU A 238 14.91 -9.60 6.45
N VAL A 239 15.66 -8.54 6.14
CA VAL A 239 16.70 -8.50 5.11
C VAL A 239 18.01 -8.03 5.71
N GLU A 240 19.05 -8.85 5.64
CA GLU A 240 20.40 -8.47 5.97
C GLU A 240 21.13 -8.00 4.71
N LEU A 241 21.78 -6.86 4.81
CA LEU A 241 22.66 -6.30 3.79
C LEU A 241 24.10 -6.40 4.31
N LYS A 242 24.93 -7.21 3.67
CA LYS A 242 26.31 -7.46 4.09
C LYS A 242 27.25 -7.19 2.92
N ASP A 243 27.99 -6.08 3.01
CA ASP A 243 28.93 -5.62 1.98
C ASP A 243 28.31 -5.58 0.58
N VAL A 244 27.03 -5.19 0.51
CA VAL A 244 26.32 -5.08 -0.75
C VAL A 244 26.89 -3.91 -1.55
N ARG A 245 27.39 -4.22 -2.76
CA ARG A 245 28.00 -3.22 -3.66
C ARG A 245 27.06 -2.87 -4.78
N VAL A 246 26.82 -1.59 -4.98
CA VAL A 246 26.03 -1.05 -6.08
C VAL A 246 26.70 0.20 -6.65
N PRO A 247 26.54 0.45 -7.97
CA PRO A 247 27.11 1.64 -8.62
C PRO A 247 26.60 2.95 -8.02
N VAL A 248 27.40 4.01 -8.09
CA VAL A 248 27.01 5.34 -7.58
C VAL A 248 25.79 5.92 -8.29
N GLU A 249 25.53 5.51 -9.52
CA GLU A 249 24.37 5.89 -10.32
C GLU A 249 23.04 5.35 -9.73
N ASN A 250 23.10 4.41 -8.79
CA ASN A 250 21.93 3.87 -8.10
C ASN A 250 21.40 4.81 -7.02
N VAL A 251 22.13 5.88 -6.65
CA VAL A 251 21.59 6.89 -5.72
C VAL A 251 20.43 7.65 -6.38
N ILE A 252 19.35 7.86 -5.63
CA ILE A 252 18.18 8.60 -6.10
C ILE A 252 18.34 10.06 -5.68
N LEU A 253 18.21 11.01 -6.62
CA LEU A 253 18.26 12.46 -6.41
C LEU A 253 19.61 13.00 -5.90
N GLY A 254 20.44 12.18 -5.26
CA GLY A 254 21.74 12.54 -4.71
C GLY A 254 21.89 12.21 -3.23
N GLU A 255 23.13 12.28 -2.74
CA GLU A 255 23.45 12.06 -1.33
C GLU A 255 22.79 13.08 -0.40
N GLY A 256 22.38 12.62 0.78
CA GLY A 256 21.75 13.48 1.79
C GLY A 256 20.30 13.87 1.50
N ARG A 257 19.70 13.37 0.43
CA ARG A 257 18.34 13.70 0.01
C ARG A 257 17.29 12.61 0.39
N GLY A 258 17.72 11.56 1.09
CA GLY A 258 16.85 10.42 1.43
C GLY A 258 15.65 10.78 2.30
N PHE A 259 15.81 11.70 3.26
CA PHE A 259 14.71 12.16 4.08
C PHE A 259 13.66 12.96 3.29
N GLU A 260 14.10 13.83 2.37
CA GLU A 260 13.23 14.58 1.47
C GLU A 260 12.38 13.64 0.59
N ILE A 261 13.02 12.65 -0.03
CA ILE A 261 12.34 11.66 -0.86
C ILE A 261 11.29 10.89 -0.03
N ALA A 262 11.66 10.46 1.18
CA ALA A 262 10.74 9.74 2.06
C ALA A 262 9.49 10.55 2.40
N GLN A 263 9.62 11.85 2.68
CA GLN A 263 8.49 12.74 2.95
C GLN A 263 7.58 12.90 1.72
N GLY A 264 8.16 13.04 0.53
CA GLY A 264 7.42 13.13 -0.73
C GLY A 264 6.61 11.88 -1.06
N ARG A 265 7.19 10.69 -0.79
CA ARG A 265 6.56 9.38 -1.01
C ARG A 265 5.40 9.08 -0.04
N LEU A 266 5.58 9.42 1.23
CA LEU A 266 4.65 8.98 2.29
C LEU A 266 3.33 9.75 2.32
N GLY A 267 3.25 10.94 1.75
CA GLY A 267 2.04 11.78 1.74
C GLY A 267 0.87 11.09 1.01
N PRO A 268 0.96 10.89 -0.31
CA PRO A 268 -0.09 10.23 -1.10
C PRO A 268 -0.39 8.81 -0.61
N GLY A 269 0.64 8.02 -0.30
CA GLY A 269 0.51 6.67 0.20
C GLY A 269 -0.37 6.54 1.45
N ARG A 270 -0.34 7.52 2.36
CA ARG A 270 -1.20 7.54 3.55
C ARG A 270 -2.67 7.67 3.19
N ILE A 271 -3.03 8.50 2.21
CA ILE A 271 -4.41 8.66 1.73
C ILE A 271 -4.90 7.35 1.12
N HIS A 272 -4.10 6.75 0.23
CA HIS A 272 -4.44 5.48 -0.44
C HIS A 272 -4.70 4.35 0.57
N HIS A 273 -3.85 4.22 1.59
CA HIS A 273 -4.03 3.22 2.64
C HIS A 273 -5.29 3.48 3.47
N CYS A 274 -5.55 4.74 3.87
CA CYS A 274 -6.73 5.07 4.65
C CYS A 274 -8.03 4.79 3.88
N MET A 275 -8.07 5.09 2.58
CA MET A 275 -9.24 4.80 1.74
C MET A 275 -9.46 3.29 1.59
N ARG A 276 -8.40 2.49 1.35
CA ARG A 276 -8.53 1.03 1.36
C ARG A 276 -9.00 0.50 2.70
N THR A 277 -8.53 1.08 3.80
CA THR A 277 -9.00 0.71 5.16
C THR A 277 -10.49 0.99 5.34
N ILE A 278 -11.03 2.07 4.75
CA ILE A 278 -12.48 2.32 4.72
C ILE A 278 -13.20 1.20 3.95
N GLY A 279 -12.66 0.77 2.80
CA GLY A 279 -13.19 -0.36 2.04
C GLY A 279 -13.23 -1.66 2.84
N VAL A 280 -12.17 -1.96 3.61
CA VAL A 280 -12.14 -3.10 4.54
C VAL A 280 -13.25 -2.99 5.58
N ALA A 281 -13.46 -1.81 6.17
CA ALA A 281 -14.50 -1.57 7.16
C ALA A 281 -15.91 -1.73 6.55
N GLU A 282 -16.14 -1.26 5.33
CA GLU A 282 -17.41 -1.48 4.59
C GLU A 282 -17.69 -2.96 4.37
N GLU A 283 -16.70 -3.74 3.97
CA GLU A 283 -16.85 -5.18 3.79
C GLU A 283 -17.10 -5.90 5.11
N ALA A 284 -16.42 -5.52 6.19
CA ALA A 284 -16.66 -6.06 7.52
C ALA A 284 -18.08 -5.75 8.02
N LEU A 285 -18.55 -4.52 7.82
CA LEU A 285 -19.93 -4.12 8.16
C LEU A 285 -20.97 -4.92 7.36
N ALA A 286 -20.73 -5.11 6.05
CA ALA A 286 -21.62 -5.91 5.20
C ALA A 286 -21.69 -7.37 5.67
N LYS A 287 -20.55 -7.99 5.99
CA LYS A 287 -20.47 -9.35 6.57
C LYS A 287 -21.19 -9.43 7.91
N MET A 288 -21.01 -8.43 8.78
CA MET A 288 -21.70 -8.33 10.06
C MET A 288 -23.22 -8.32 9.86
N CYS A 289 -23.75 -7.44 9.04
CA CYS A 289 -25.18 -7.34 8.77
C CYS A 289 -25.76 -8.65 8.20
N LYS A 290 -25.07 -9.26 7.23
CA LYS A 290 -25.48 -10.56 6.65
C LYS A 290 -25.51 -11.66 7.72
N ARG A 291 -24.52 -11.69 8.62
CA ARG A 291 -24.47 -12.67 9.71
C ARG A 291 -25.61 -12.50 10.69
N LEU A 292 -25.86 -11.28 11.15
CA LEU A 292 -26.90 -10.96 12.12
C LEU A 292 -28.32 -11.29 11.61
N LEU A 293 -28.59 -11.10 10.32
CA LEU A 293 -29.85 -11.44 9.68
C LEU A 293 -30.03 -12.94 9.47
N SER A 294 -28.95 -13.70 9.33
CA SER A 294 -28.99 -15.15 9.04
C SER A 294 -29.04 -16.05 10.26
N ARG A 295 -28.92 -15.51 11.48
CA ARG A 295 -28.85 -16.30 12.71
C ARG A 295 -29.95 -15.93 13.67
N THR A 296 -30.54 -16.95 14.30
CA THR A 296 -31.59 -16.82 15.30
C THR A 296 -31.09 -17.27 16.67
N ALA A 297 -31.31 -16.45 17.69
CA ALA A 297 -31.05 -16.78 19.07
C ALA A 297 -32.12 -16.14 19.98
N PHE A 298 -32.51 -16.83 21.02
CA PHE A 298 -33.55 -16.36 21.97
C PHE A 298 -34.86 -16.00 21.28
N GLY A 299 -35.28 -16.80 20.29
CA GLY A 299 -36.57 -16.72 19.61
C GLY A 299 -36.68 -15.64 18.53
N LYS A 300 -35.61 -14.90 18.21
CA LYS A 300 -35.60 -13.88 17.13
C LYS A 300 -34.26 -13.81 16.41
N THR A 301 -34.19 -13.13 15.28
CA THR A 301 -32.90 -12.92 14.60
C THR A 301 -31.97 -12.11 15.51
N ILE A 302 -30.65 -12.34 15.35
CA ILE A 302 -29.67 -11.58 16.15
C ILE A 302 -29.77 -10.09 15.82
N ALA A 303 -30.11 -9.74 14.59
CA ALA A 303 -30.31 -8.35 14.15
C ALA A 303 -31.39 -7.60 14.95
N GLU A 304 -32.41 -8.31 15.48
CA GLU A 304 -33.49 -7.71 16.27
C GLU A 304 -33.12 -7.41 17.73
N HIS A 305 -31.86 -7.66 18.13
CA HIS A 305 -31.35 -7.25 19.44
C HIS A 305 -30.76 -5.84 19.34
N SER A 306 -31.31 -4.90 20.10
CA SER A 306 -31.02 -3.44 19.99
C SER A 306 -29.56 -3.06 20.08
N VAL A 307 -28.72 -3.82 20.77
CA VAL A 307 -27.25 -3.59 20.81
C VAL A 307 -26.59 -3.66 19.42
N TRP A 308 -27.12 -4.50 18.53
CA TRP A 308 -26.59 -4.61 17.17
C TRP A 308 -27.06 -3.47 16.28
N GLU A 309 -28.30 -3.00 16.46
CA GLU A 309 -28.77 -1.79 15.76
C GLU A 309 -27.91 -0.58 16.11
N GLU A 310 -27.56 -0.41 17.40
CA GLU A 310 -26.65 0.65 17.85
C GLU A 310 -25.25 0.51 17.21
N ARG A 311 -24.66 -0.70 17.21
CA ARG A 311 -23.34 -0.93 16.62
C ARG A 311 -23.31 -0.66 15.12
N ILE A 312 -24.34 -1.09 14.38
CA ILE A 312 -24.47 -0.82 12.94
C ILE A 312 -24.59 0.68 12.68
N ALA A 313 -25.41 1.39 13.44
CA ALA A 313 -25.59 2.84 13.30
C ALA A 313 -24.27 3.59 13.58
N ARG A 314 -23.54 3.23 14.65
CA ARG A 314 -22.22 3.80 14.97
C ARG A 314 -21.20 3.51 13.87
N ALA A 315 -21.13 2.27 13.39
CA ALA A 315 -20.22 1.89 12.30
C ALA A 315 -20.47 2.75 11.05
N ARG A 316 -21.74 2.96 10.67
CA ARG A 316 -22.07 3.81 9.53
C ARG A 316 -21.64 5.26 9.73
N ILE A 317 -21.90 5.82 10.93
CA ILE A 317 -21.48 7.19 11.26
C ILE A 317 -19.95 7.32 11.21
N ASP A 318 -19.23 6.38 11.83
CA ASP A 318 -17.76 6.42 11.91
C ASP A 318 -17.11 6.27 10.51
N ILE A 319 -17.68 5.42 9.65
CA ILE A 319 -17.24 5.30 8.23
C ILE A 319 -17.44 6.62 7.49
N GLU A 320 -18.63 7.22 7.56
CA GLU A 320 -18.93 8.48 6.84
C GLU A 320 -18.01 9.63 7.31
N MET A 321 -17.84 9.79 8.62
CA MET A 321 -16.94 10.82 9.16
C MET A 321 -15.50 10.59 8.68
N THR A 322 -15.02 9.34 8.71
CA THR A 322 -13.65 9.00 8.29
C THR A 322 -13.48 9.21 6.78
N ARG A 323 -14.46 8.81 5.98
CA ARG A 323 -14.46 9.02 4.51
C ARG A 323 -14.36 10.49 4.17
N LEU A 324 -15.21 11.33 4.77
CA LEU A 324 -15.19 12.79 4.52
C LEU A 324 -13.85 13.41 4.92
N LEU A 325 -13.23 12.98 6.02
CA LEU A 325 -11.91 13.45 6.40
C LEU A 325 -10.83 13.01 5.41
N CYS A 326 -10.88 11.76 4.91
CA CYS A 326 -9.95 11.26 3.90
C CYS A 326 -10.11 11.98 2.55
N LEU A 327 -11.35 12.21 2.11
CA LEU A 327 -11.62 12.96 0.87
C LEU A 327 -11.18 14.43 0.98
N LYS A 328 -11.34 15.05 2.16
CA LYS A 328 -10.77 16.38 2.43
C LYS A 328 -9.25 16.37 2.29
N ALA A 329 -8.56 15.39 2.87
CA ALA A 329 -7.10 15.27 2.77
C ALA A 329 -6.66 15.08 1.31
N ALA A 330 -7.37 14.25 0.54
CA ALA A 330 -7.10 14.03 -0.88
C ALA A 330 -7.30 15.30 -1.71
N HIS A 331 -8.41 16.02 -1.50
CA HIS A 331 -8.68 17.31 -2.14
C HIS A 331 -7.60 18.35 -1.82
N MET A 332 -7.17 18.43 -0.58
CA MET A 332 -6.09 19.35 -0.19
C MET A 332 -4.75 18.98 -0.84
N MET A 333 -4.47 17.67 -1.00
CA MET A 333 -3.30 17.24 -1.76
C MET A 333 -3.31 17.77 -3.20
N ASP A 334 -4.48 17.74 -3.85
CA ASP A 334 -4.64 18.19 -5.23
C ASP A 334 -4.61 19.72 -5.37
N THR A 335 -5.06 20.46 -4.36
CA THR A 335 -5.26 21.92 -4.46
C THR A 335 -4.15 22.75 -3.82
N VAL A 336 -3.62 22.33 -2.67
CA VAL A 336 -2.63 23.08 -1.89
C VAL A 336 -1.34 22.30 -1.60
N GLY A 337 -1.30 21.03 -1.96
CA GLY A 337 -0.12 20.16 -1.90
C GLY A 337 0.15 19.54 -0.53
N ASN A 338 1.09 18.58 -0.53
CA ASN A 338 1.40 17.71 0.61
C ASN A 338 1.78 18.47 1.89
N LYS A 339 2.58 19.53 1.77
CA LYS A 339 3.09 20.26 2.94
C LYS A 339 1.97 20.95 3.72
N ILE A 340 1.00 21.53 3.02
CA ILE A 340 -0.13 22.22 3.66
C ILE A 340 -1.16 21.19 4.17
N ALA A 341 -1.38 20.10 3.44
CA ALA A 341 -2.29 19.02 3.81
C ALA A 341 -1.75 18.10 4.94
N ALA A 342 -0.54 18.35 5.45
CA ALA A 342 0.14 17.45 6.41
C ALA A 342 -0.69 17.17 7.68
N GLY A 343 -1.45 18.14 8.18
CA GLY A 343 -2.32 18.00 9.34
C GLY A 343 -3.46 17.00 9.08
N GLU A 344 -4.18 17.15 7.99
CA GLU A 344 -5.26 16.26 7.58
C GLU A 344 -4.74 14.84 7.28
N ILE A 345 -3.58 14.74 6.62
CA ILE A 345 -2.93 13.45 6.36
C ILE A 345 -2.54 12.75 7.67
N ALA A 346 -2.11 13.47 8.69
CA ALA A 346 -1.84 12.91 10.00
C ALA A 346 -3.13 12.45 10.70
N MET A 347 -4.19 13.26 10.66
CA MET A 347 -5.49 12.93 11.27
C MET A 347 -6.09 11.65 10.68
N ILE A 348 -6.08 11.46 9.37
CA ILE A 348 -6.65 10.25 8.75
C ILE A 348 -5.87 8.99 9.12
N LYS A 349 -4.55 9.08 9.31
CA LYS A 349 -3.71 7.94 9.73
C LYS A 349 -3.99 7.48 11.16
N VAL A 350 -4.56 8.34 11.99
CA VAL A 350 -5.05 7.97 13.33
C VAL A 350 -6.49 7.45 13.24
N GLN A 351 -7.36 8.17 12.54
CA GLN A 351 -8.79 7.89 12.54
C GLN A 351 -9.15 6.62 11.77
N ALA A 352 -8.63 6.43 10.57
CA ALA A 352 -9.05 5.32 9.70
C ALA A 352 -8.76 3.93 10.32
N PRO A 353 -7.55 3.62 10.84
CA PRO A 353 -7.31 2.33 11.47
C PRO A 353 -8.14 2.13 12.76
N ASN A 354 -8.32 3.16 13.59
CA ASN A 354 -9.15 3.04 14.80
C ASN A 354 -10.62 2.74 14.46
N MET A 355 -11.17 3.40 13.46
CA MET A 355 -12.52 3.14 12.95
C MET A 355 -12.64 1.71 12.43
N ALA A 356 -11.70 1.26 11.58
CA ALA A 356 -11.77 -0.06 10.99
C ALA A 356 -11.63 -1.18 12.03
N LEU A 357 -10.66 -1.08 12.94
CA LEU A 357 -10.47 -2.07 14.01
C LEU A 357 -11.74 -2.26 14.84
N LYS A 358 -12.42 -1.18 15.21
CA LYS A 358 -13.68 -1.27 15.96
C LYS A 358 -14.78 -1.99 15.19
N ILE A 359 -14.92 -1.70 13.89
CA ILE A 359 -15.95 -2.33 13.05
C ILE A 359 -15.62 -3.80 12.79
N ILE A 360 -14.34 -4.13 12.56
CA ILE A 360 -13.90 -5.51 12.38
C ILE A 360 -14.10 -6.31 13.68
N ASP A 361 -13.79 -5.75 14.85
CA ASP A 361 -14.05 -6.39 16.14
C ASP A 361 -15.55 -6.68 16.34
N ASP A 362 -16.41 -5.69 16.09
CA ASP A 362 -17.87 -5.89 16.14
C ASP A 362 -18.34 -6.97 15.16
N ALA A 363 -17.77 -7.04 13.96
CA ALA A 363 -18.06 -8.08 12.99
C ALA A 363 -17.58 -9.47 13.47
N ILE A 364 -16.40 -9.56 14.07
CA ILE A 364 -15.90 -10.79 14.71
C ILE A 364 -16.87 -11.25 15.80
N GLN A 365 -17.30 -10.36 16.69
CA GLN A 365 -18.26 -10.67 17.73
C GLN A 365 -19.60 -11.19 17.16
N ALA A 366 -20.10 -10.60 16.09
CA ALA A 366 -21.32 -11.05 15.41
C ALA A 366 -21.20 -12.47 14.83
N HIS A 367 -20.00 -12.90 14.46
CA HIS A 367 -19.72 -14.24 13.95
C HIS A 367 -19.44 -15.27 15.07
N GLY A 368 -19.21 -14.82 16.33
CA GLY A 368 -18.83 -15.69 17.44
C GLY A 368 -17.48 -16.38 17.16
N GLY A 369 -17.33 -17.65 17.51
CA GLY A 369 -16.11 -18.42 17.26
C GLY A 369 -15.66 -18.45 15.79
N GLY A 370 -16.62 -18.38 14.85
CA GLY A 370 -16.30 -18.29 13.42
C GLY A 370 -15.57 -16.99 13.04
N GLY A 371 -15.80 -15.89 13.78
CA GLY A 371 -15.16 -14.61 13.50
C GLY A 371 -13.64 -14.59 13.66
N VAL A 372 -13.10 -15.48 14.48
CA VAL A 372 -11.64 -15.64 14.68
C VAL A 372 -11.04 -16.76 13.83
N SER A 373 -11.87 -17.47 13.04
CA SER A 373 -11.42 -18.48 12.07
C SER A 373 -11.07 -17.85 10.72
N ASN A 374 -10.44 -18.63 9.85
CA ASN A 374 -10.13 -18.21 8.49
C ASN A 374 -11.37 -18.21 7.56
N ASP A 375 -12.51 -18.79 8.00
CA ASP A 375 -13.69 -19.00 7.15
C ASP A 375 -14.35 -17.69 6.68
N PHE A 376 -14.19 -16.62 7.43
CA PHE A 376 -14.83 -15.34 7.14
C PHE A 376 -13.85 -14.20 6.78
N GLY A 377 -12.53 -14.45 6.92
CA GLY A 377 -11.49 -13.48 6.63
C GLY A 377 -11.52 -12.22 7.51
N LEU A 378 -12.20 -12.26 8.67
CA LEU A 378 -12.29 -11.12 9.60
C LEU A 378 -11.05 -11.02 10.48
N ALA A 379 -10.52 -12.16 10.94
CA ALA A 379 -9.32 -12.19 11.77
C ALA A 379 -8.09 -11.69 11.00
N SER A 380 -7.96 -12.04 9.72
CA SER A 380 -6.85 -11.55 8.86
C SER A 380 -7.00 -10.07 8.47
N ALA A 381 -8.22 -9.53 8.54
CA ALA A 381 -8.49 -8.11 8.28
C ALA A 381 -8.19 -7.20 9.49
N TYR A 382 -8.13 -7.76 10.73
CA TYR A 382 -7.86 -7.05 11.97
C TYR A 382 -6.40 -6.63 12.07
#